data_ba3c0919902e05c4ce0447f370fa72fc
#
_entry.id   ba3c0919902e05c4ce0447f370fa72fc
#
_cell.length_a   1.000
_cell.length_b   1.000
_cell.length_c   1.000
_cell.angle_alpha   90.00
_cell.angle_beta   90.00
_cell.angle_gamma   90.00
#
_symmetry.space_group_name_H-M   'P 1'
#
loop_
_entity.id
_entity.type
_entity.pdbx_description
1 polymer ?
#
loop_
_entity_poly.entity_id
_entity_poly.type
_entity_poly.pdbx_seq_one_letter_code
_entity_poly.pdbx_strand_id
1 'polypeptide(L)'
;MKTSVYSSHYDKLRLWLKAHREEQSLSLREVSEKWGKHHSILGKIEQAGRKIELVEFIELCDILMVDPHDGLTLLIKSIEESPKSRRR
;
A
#
# COMPACT_ATOMS: atom_id res chain seq x y z
N MET A 1 15.19 8.34 -14.26
CA MET A 1 14.78 8.08 -13.96
C MET A 1 14.17 7.59 -13.18
N LYS A 2 13.77 7.60 -12.51
CA LYS A 2 13.26 6.87 -11.97
C LYS A 2 11.97 6.80 -11.98
N THR A 3 11.27 5.82 -11.88
CA THR A 3 9.94 5.86 -12.25
C THR A 3 9.04 6.06 -11.08
N SER A 4 7.85 6.55 -11.29
CA SER A 4 6.96 6.90 -10.19
C SER A 4 6.39 5.67 -9.50
N VAL A 5 6.44 4.52 -10.15
CA VAL A 5 5.96 3.29 -9.53
C VAL A 5 6.68 2.99 -8.24
N TYR A 6 7.93 3.38 -8.18
CA TYR A 6 8.76 3.09 -7.02
C TYR A 6 9.04 4.32 -6.20
N SER A 7 8.17 5.31 -6.28
CA SER A 7 8.37 6.53 -5.55
C SER A 7 8.29 6.30 -4.05
N SER A 8 8.91 7.20 -3.30
CA SER A 8 8.88 7.11 -1.85
C SER A 8 7.47 7.29 -1.30
N HIS A 9 6.59 7.92 -2.05
CA HIS A 9 5.21 8.08 -1.62
C HIS A 9 4.53 6.71 -1.53
N TYR A 10 4.74 5.86 -2.54
CA TYR A 10 4.18 4.52 -2.52
C TYR A 10 4.83 3.67 -1.44
N ASP A 11 6.10 3.92 -1.14
CA ASP A 11 6.76 3.19 -0.06
C ASP A 11 6.00 3.38 1.25
N LYS A 12 5.60 4.60 1.53
CA LYS A 12 4.88 4.88 2.76
C LYS A 12 3.54 4.14 2.81
N LEU A 13 2.85 4.11 1.68
CA LEU A 13 1.58 3.41 1.62
C LEU A 13 1.76 1.91 1.79
N ARG A 14 2.76 1.34 1.12
CA ARG A 14 3.02 -0.09 1.25
C ARG A 14 3.38 -0.48 2.68
N LEU A 15 4.21 0.34 3.31
CA LEU A 15 4.61 0.08 4.68
C LEU A 15 3.44 0.22 5.64
N TRP A 16 2.54 1.15 5.36
CA TRP A 16 1.34 1.32 6.16
C TRP A 16 0.46 0.07 6.11
N LEU A 17 0.26 -0.47 4.90
CA LEU A 17 -0.52 -1.70 4.76
C LEU A 17 0.16 -2.88 5.44
N LYS A 18 1.46 -3.01 5.24
CA LYS A 18 2.21 -4.10 5.84
C LYS A 18 2.17 -4.02 7.36
N ALA A 19 2.29 -2.82 7.90
CA ALA A 19 2.25 -2.65 9.34
C ALA A 19 0.92 -3.11 9.92
N HIS A 20 -0.18 -2.77 9.26
CA HIS A 20 -1.49 -3.21 9.73
C HIS A 20 -1.63 -4.72 9.64
N ARG A 21 -1.08 -5.32 8.58
CA ARG A 21 -1.12 -6.77 8.48
C ARG A 21 -0.35 -7.42 9.62
N GLU A 22 0.86 -6.93 9.86
CA GLU A 22 1.72 -7.50 10.91
C GLU A 22 1.16 -7.26 12.30
N GLU A 23 0.55 -6.11 12.49
CA GLU A 23 -0.06 -5.78 13.76
C GLU A 23 -1.14 -6.78 14.13
N GLN A 24 -1.83 -7.31 13.14
CA GLN A 24 -2.88 -8.29 13.36
C GLN A 24 -2.36 -9.72 13.31
N SER A 25 -1.04 -9.88 13.22
CA SER A 25 -0.39 -11.19 13.15
C SER A 25 -0.87 -12.03 11.98
N LEU A 26 -1.17 -11.37 10.88
CA LEU A 26 -1.62 -12.07 9.68
C LEU A 26 -0.45 -12.28 8.73
N SER A 27 -0.34 -13.50 8.21
CA SER A 27 0.69 -13.80 7.24
C SER A 27 0.25 -13.33 5.86
N LEU A 28 1.20 -13.26 4.94
CA LEU A 28 0.88 -12.94 3.55
C LEU A 28 -0.14 -13.93 3.00
N ARG A 29 0.04 -15.19 3.33
CA ARG A 29 -0.84 -16.23 2.84
C ARG A 29 -2.26 -16.06 3.38
N GLU A 30 -2.37 -15.74 4.66
CA GLU A 30 -3.69 -15.56 5.26
C GLU A 30 -4.46 -14.41 4.63
N VAL A 31 -3.79 -13.29 4.42
CA VAL A 31 -4.45 -12.15 3.79
C VAL A 31 -4.81 -12.48 2.35
N SER A 32 -3.91 -13.16 1.65
CA SER A 32 -4.15 -13.50 0.25
C SER A 32 -5.32 -14.47 0.10
N GLU A 33 -5.48 -15.38 1.05
CA GLU A 33 -6.62 -16.28 1.01
C GLU A 33 -7.93 -15.51 1.14
N LYS A 34 -7.96 -14.54 2.03
CA LYS A 34 -9.15 -13.70 2.18
C LYS A 34 -9.39 -12.87 0.94
N TRP A 35 -8.32 -12.48 0.28
CA TRP A 35 -8.39 -11.64 -0.91
C TRP A 35 -8.75 -12.44 -2.15
N GLY A 36 -8.46 -13.75 -2.13
CA GLY A 36 -8.73 -14.59 -3.29
C GLY A 36 -7.66 -14.50 -4.36
N LYS A 37 -6.48 -14.01 -4.01
CA LYS A 37 -5.37 -13.91 -4.95
C LYS A 37 -4.18 -14.68 -4.41
N HIS A 38 -3.27 -15.04 -5.31
CA HIS A 38 -2.09 -15.78 -4.92
C HIS A 38 -1.21 -14.94 -3.99
N HIS A 39 -0.62 -15.58 -2.99
CA HIS A 39 0.16 -14.85 -2.00
C HIS A 39 1.36 -14.12 -2.59
N SER A 40 1.87 -14.58 -3.72
CA SER A 40 3.01 -13.90 -4.34
C SER A 40 2.67 -12.50 -4.81
N ILE A 41 1.39 -12.25 -5.11
CA ILE A 41 0.97 -10.92 -5.56
C ILE A 41 1.12 -9.92 -4.43
N LEU A 42 0.61 -10.26 -3.25
CA LEU A 42 0.74 -9.37 -2.11
C LEU A 42 2.21 -9.21 -1.70
N GLY A 43 2.97 -10.29 -1.75
CA GLY A 43 4.38 -10.21 -1.44
C GLY A 43 5.11 -9.24 -2.34
N LYS A 44 4.80 -9.27 -3.63
CA LYS A 44 5.42 -8.34 -4.56
C LYS A 44 5.02 -6.91 -4.30
N ILE A 45 3.76 -6.69 -3.93
CA ILE A 45 3.30 -5.35 -3.59
C ILE A 45 4.07 -4.83 -2.39
N GLU A 46 4.20 -5.63 -1.34
CA GLU A 46 4.89 -5.19 -0.13
C GLU A 46 6.38 -4.94 -0.37
N GLN A 47 6.97 -5.65 -1.31
CA GLN A 47 8.39 -5.54 -1.61
C GLN A 47 8.71 -4.55 -2.73
N ALA A 48 7.70 -3.81 -3.17
CA ALA A 48 7.86 -2.84 -4.25
C ALA A 48 8.19 -3.48 -5.59
N GLY A 49 7.88 -4.76 -5.75
CA GLY A 49 8.09 -5.43 -7.02
C GLY A 49 6.90 -5.34 -7.94
N ARG A 50 5.82 -4.73 -7.47
CA ARG A 50 4.60 -4.61 -8.24
C ARG A 50 3.82 -3.42 -7.73
N LYS A 51 3.25 -2.69 -8.66
CA LYS A 51 2.42 -1.54 -8.34
C LYS A 51 1.10 -2.01 -7.72
N ILE A 52 0.58 -1.26 -6.76
CA ILE A 52 -0.74 -1.56 -6.23
C ILE A 52 -1.75 -0.69 -6.95
N GLU A 53 -2.84 -1.29 -7.39
CA GLU A 53 -3.91 -0.55 -8.04
C GLU A 53 -4.90 -0.05 -7.00
N LEU A 54 -5.61 1.02 -7.33
CA LEU A 54 -6.51 1.64 -6.37
C LEU A 54 -7.57 0.67 -5.85
N VAL A 55 -8.16 -0.11 -6.73
CA VAL A 55 -9.17 -1.08 -6.31
C VAL A 55 -8.55 -2.11 -5.37
N GLU A 56 -7.35 -2.57 -5.70
CA GLU A 56 -6.65 -3.52 -4.83
C GLU A 56 -6.39 -2.93 -3.46
N PHE A 57 -6.01 -1.66 -3.43
CA PHE A 57 -5.76 -0.98 -2.17
C PHE A 57 -7.01 -0.98 -1.30
N ILE A 58 -8.15 -0.65 -1.90
CA ILE A 58 -9.40 -0.60 -1.15
C ILE A 58 -9.81 -1.99 -0.67
N GLU A 59 -9.62 -3.01 -1.52
CA GLU A 59 -9.93 -4.37 -1.13
C GLU A 59 -9.06 -4.83 0.04
N LEU A 60 -7.78 -4.50 -0.01
CA LEU A 60 -6.88 -4.89 1.07
C LEU A 60 -7.24 -4.18 2.38
N CYS A 61 -7.61 -2.91 2.29
CA CYS A 61 -8.05 -2.19 3.47
C CYS A 61 -9.26 -2.85 4.10
N ASP A 62 -10.18 -3.32 3.27
CA ASP A 62 -11.36 -4.00 3.77
C ASP A 62 -10.96 -5.28 4.50
N ILE A 63 -10.07 -6.07 3.92
CA ILE A 63 -9.62 -7.30 4.54
C ILE A 63 -8.90 -7.04 5.87
N LEU A 64 -8.09 -5.99 5.90
CA LEU A 64 -7.35 -5.62 7.10
C LEU A 64 -8.18 -4.83 8.09
N MET A 65 -9.41 -4.49 7.71
CA MET A 65 -10.33 -3.75 8.56
C MET A 65 -9.78 -2.39 8.95
N VAL A 66 -9.16 -1.72 7.99
CA VAL A 66 -8.65 -0.36 8.19
C VAL A 66 -9.35 0.56 7.21
N ASP A 67 -9.40 1.82 7.57
CA ASP A 67 -10.07 2.83 6.76
C ASP A 67 -9.16 3.26 5.62
N PRO A 68 -9.55 3.04 4.36
CA PRO A 68 -8.69 3.44 3.24
C PRO A 68 -8.44 4.94 3.21
N HIS A 69 -9.34 5.75 3.80
CA HIS A 69 -9.11 7.19 3.85
C HIS A 69 -7.86 7.53 4.64
N ASP A 70 -7.54 6.74 5.67
CA ASP A 70 -6.34 6.98 6.45
C ASP A 70 -5.09 6.77 5.59
N GLY A 71 -5.09 5.74 4.77
CA GLY A 71 -3.97 5.50 3.86
C GLY A 71 -3.85 6.57 2.81
N LEU A 72 -5.00 7.03 2.29
CA LEU A 72 -4.97 8.11 1.31
C LEU A 72 -4.48 9.41 1.92
N THR A 73 -4.87 9.68 3.16
CA THR A 73 -4.39 10.86 3.86
C THR A 73 -2.87 10.82 3.99
N LEU A 74 -2.35 9.66 4.34
CA LEU A 74 -0.91 9.49 4.44
C LEU A 74 -0.22 9.78 3.11
N LEU A 75 -0.79 9.25 2.04
CA LEU A 75 -0.23 9.45 0.72
C LEU A 75 -0.30 10.92 0.30
N ILE A 76 -1.42 11.55 0.54
CA ILE A 76 -1.60 12.95 0.20
C ILE A 76 -0.59 13.82 0.95
N LYS A 77 -0.43 13.57 2.23
CA LYS A 77 0.54 14.32 3.02
C LYS A 77 1.95 14.13 2.51
N SER A 78 2.28 12.90 2.15
CA SER A 78 3.62 12.63 1.62
C SER A 78 3.87 13.45 0.36
N ILE A 79 2.87 13.54 -0.50
CA ILE A 79 3.01 14.32 -1.73
C ILE A 79 3.10 15.80 -1.43
N GLU A 80 2.28 16.27 -0.50
CA GLU A 80 2.28 17.70 -0.16
C GLU A 80 3.58 18.16 0.47
N GLU A 81 4.26 17.27 1.18
CA GLU A 81 5.51 17.61 1.82
C GLU A 81 6.68 17.55 0.87
N SER A 82 6.47 17.06 -0.33
CA SER A 82 7.53 16.99 -1.32
C SER A 82 7.66 18.34 -2.00
N PRO A 83 8.85 18.92 -2.03
CA PRO A 83 9.03 20.25 -2.66
C PRO A 83 8.58 20.26 -4.10
N LYS A 84 8.81 19.19 -4.83
CA LYS A 84 8.45 19.16 -6.23
C LYS A 84 6.97 19.12 -6.46
N SER A 85 6.26 18.46 -5.58
CA SER A 85 4.83 18.31 -5.75
C SER A 85 4.07 19.59 -5.48
N ARG A 86 4.66 20.49 -4.73
CA ARG A 86 3.98 21.70 -4.40
C ARG A 86 3.99 22.70 -5.49
N ARG A 87 4.81 22.46 -6.50
CA ARG A 87 4.87 23.37 -7.57
C ARG A 87 3.65 23.32 -8.39
N ARG A 88 3.23 24.36 -8.83
CA ARG A 88 2.08 24.29 -9.58
C ARG A 88 2.12 25.21 -10.57
#